data_c408235b78a8d446dccef8e5ba61667e
#
_entry.id   c408235b78a8d446dccef8e5ba61667e
#
_cell.length_a   1.000
_cell.length_b   1.000
_cell.length_c   1.000
_cell.angle_alpha   90.00
_cell.angle_beta   90.00
_cell.angle_gamma   90.00
#
_symmetry.space_group_name_H-M   'P 1'
#
loop_
_entity.id
_entity.type
_entity.pdbx_description
1 polymer ?
#
loop_
_entity_poly.entity_id
_entity_poly.type
_entity_poly.pdbx_seq_one_letter_code
_entity_poly.pdbx_strand_id
1 'polypeptide(L)'
;MSSCRWFAISFLTLAVILGVAYGPTTLSAGEGFQPVSAEELKMTSEPQAPGAPAIILYRQVDRDDNGRTSHEDDYVRIKILTEEGRKYADIEIPFFKENENVVNIRARTIRPDGSILNFDGRVFEKSIAKAKGLRYLAKTFTLPDVQVGSVIEYYYTYDLSEHYIYDSHWILSHELFTRSAKFSLKPYYSNYANISVRWTWQGLPPGTAQPTEGLTALSGWKQTIFPPSRPKTSCPQKTS
;
A
#
# COMPACT_ATOMS: atom_id res chain seq x y z
N MET A 1 3.38 60.50 -61.65
CA MET A 1 2.90 60.68 -60.27
C MET A 1 2.16 59.38 -59.92
N SER A 2 2.87 58.43 -59.30
CA SER A 2 2.27 57.14 -58.95
C SER A 2 2.62 56.80 -57.51
N SER A 3 1.63 56.72 -56.72
CA SER A 3 1.70 56.42 -55.27
C SER A 3 1.68 54.88 -55.08
N CYS A 4 2.75 54.35 -54.54
CA CYS A 4 2.92 52.96 -54.15
C CYS A 4 2.35 52.74 -52.77
N ARG A 5 1.27 51.95 -52.62
CA ARG A 5 0.73 51.55 -51.30
C ARG A 5 1.30 50.19 -50.93
N TRP A 6 2.05 50.17 -49.84
CA TRP A 6 2.57 48.96 -49.18
C TRP A 6 1.46 48.33 -48.31
N PHE A 7 1.07 47.10 -48.61
CA PHE A 7 0.27 46.27 -47.72
C PHE A 7 1.17 45.46 -46.81
N ALA A 8 1.14 45.80 -45.54
CA ALA A 8 1.76 45.00 -44.49
C ALA A 8 0.79 43.87 -44.11
N ILE A 9 1.14 42.60 -44.43
CA ILE A 9 0.44 41.42 -43.97
C ILE A 9 1.02 41.01 -42.62
N SER A 10 0.22 41.20 -41.58
CA SER A 10 0.55 40.81 -40.24
C SER A 10 0.18 39.31 -40.08
N PHE A 11 1.16 38.42 -39.99
CA PHE A 11 0.94 37.03 -39.66
C PHE A 11 0.80 36.89 -38.12
N LEU A 12 -0.45 36.71 -37.67
CA LEU A 12 -0.75 36.39 -36.28
C LEU A 12 -0.61 34.86 -36.10
N THR A 13 0.53 34.39 -35.59
CA THR A 13 0.73 32.99 -35.25
C THR A 13 0.05 32.71 -33.92
N LEU A 14 -1.09 32.03 -33.98
CA LEU A 14 -1.83 31.54 -32.82
C LEU A 14 -1.16 30.24 -32.33
N ALA A 15 -0.35 30.34 -31.28
CA ALA A 15 0.25 29.20 -30.60
C ALA A 15 -0.84 28.56 -29.69
N VAL A 16 -1.45 27.47 -30.16
CA VAL A 16 -2.32 26.64 -29.33
C VAL A 16 -1.44 25.78 -28.42
N ILE A 17 -1.31 26.18 -27.15
CA ILE A 17 -0.69 25.37 -26.10
C ILE A 17 -1.73 24.33 -25.69
N LEU A 18 -1.60 23.09 -26.21
CA LEU A 18 -2.30 21.93 -25.66
C LEU A 18 -1.67 21.60 -24.30
N GLY A 19 -2.27 22.13 -23.23
CA GLY A 19 -1.98 21.70 -21.86
C GLY A 19 -2.53 20.29 -21.65
N VAL A 20 -1.67 19.27 -21.74
CA VAL A 20 -1.99 17.92 -21.31
C VAL A 20 -2.06 17.94 -19.79
N ALA A 21 -3.27 18.03 -19.24
CA ALA A 21 -3.51 17.88 -17.81
C ALA A 21 -3.27 16.40 -17.47
N TYR A 22 -2.06 16.07 -16.97
CA TYR A 22 -1.83 14.81 -16.30
C TYR A 22 -2.55 14.85 -14.95
N GLY A 23 -3.79 14.39 -14.93
CA GLY A 23 -4.49 14.09 -13.69
C GLY A 23 -3.76 12.95 -12.97
N PRO A 24 -3.72 12.94 -11.62
CA PRO A 24 -3.16 11.82 -10.88
C PRO A 24 -4.00 10.57 -11.18
N THR A 25 -3.46 9.65 -11.99
CA THR A 25 -4.03 8.31 -12.14
C THR A 25 -3.87 7.60 -10.81
N THR A 26 -4.95 7.43 -10.07
CA THR A 26 -4.99 6.56 -8.90
C THR A 26 -4.98 5.12 -9.39
N LEU A 27 -3.78 4.54 -9.52
CA LEU A 27 -3.65 3.10 -9.75
C LEU A 27 -4.20 2.36 -8.54
N SER A 28 -5.07 1.39 -8.77
CA SER A 28 -5.45 0.39 -7.77
C SER A 28 -4.24 -0.49 -7.43
N ALA A 29 -4.18 -1.02 -6.21
CA ALA A 29 -3.12 -1.94 -5.81
C ALA A 29 -3.05 -3.18 -6.74
N GLY A 30 -4.18 -3.57 -7.34
CA GLY A 30 -4.29 -4.67 -8.31
C GLY A 30 -3.71 -4.40 -9.69
N GLU A 31 -3.43 -3.14 -10.05
CA GLU A 31 -3.00 -2.78 -11.41
C GLU A 31 -1.49 -2.88 -11.67
N GLY A 32 -0.69 -3.17 -10.65
CA GLY A 32 0.76 -3.36 -10.79
C GLY A 32 1.61 -2.42 -9.94
N PHE A 33 2.92 -2.52 -10.14
CA PHE A 33 3.88 -1.73 -9.39
C PHE A 33 3.90 -0.27 -9.86
N GLN A 34 3.93 0.65 -8.90
CA GLN A 34 4.06 2.08 -9.18
C GLN A 34 5.53 2.43 -9.55
N PRO A 35 5.76 3.49 -10.34
CA PRO A 35 7.11 3.99 -10.58
C PRO A 35 7.80 4.39 -9.27
N VAL A 36 9.09 4.06 -9.14
CA VAL A 36 9.93 4.49 -8.02
C VAL A 36 10.59 5.80 -8.39
N SER A 37 10.51 6.80 -7.52
CA SER A 37 11.10 8.11 -7.79
C SER A 37 12.61 8.12 -7.51
N ALA A 38 13.33 9.05 -8.16
CA ALA A 38 14.75 9.25 -7.89
C ALA A 38 15.00 9.71 -6.43
N GLU A 39 14.05 10.37 -5.81
CA GLU A 39 14.12 10.77 -4.40
C GLU A 39 14.05 9.56 -3.47
N GLU A 40 13.13 8.63 -3.73
CA GLU A 40 13.03 7.38 -2.97
C GLU A 40 14.30 6.55 -3.09
N LEU A 41 14.92 6.49 -4.27
CA LEU A 41 16.19 5.78 -4.46
C LEU A 41 17.35 6.42 -3.71
N LYS A 42 17.45 7.76 -3.72
CA LYS A 42 18.53 8.50 -3.07
C LYS A 42 18.34 8.66 -1.55
N MET A 43 17.20 8.32 -1.03
CA MET A 43 16.91 8.45 0.40
C MET A 43 17.84 7.56 1.23
N THR A 44 18.50 8.13 2.24
CA THR A 44 19.40 7.44 3.18
C THR A 44 18.93 7.47 4.62
N SER A 45 17.92 8.30 4.93
CA SER A 45 17.34 8.43 6.27
C SER A 45 15.92 9.00 6.19
N GLU A 46 15.15 8.85 7.28
CA GLU A 46 13.85 9.48 7.45
C GLU A 46 13.89 10.38 8.69
N PRO A 47 13.75 11.71 8.56
CA PRO A 47 13.83 12.63 9.69
C PRO A 47 12.83 12.35 10.80
N GLN A 48 11.66 11.79 10.47
CA GLN A 48 10.60 11.46 11.43
C GLN A 48 10.79 10.09 12.09
N ALA A 49 11.75 9.31 11.60
CA ALA A 49 12.14 8.02 12.16
C ALA A 49 13.67 7.88 12.14
N PRO A 50 14.39 8.73 12.91
CA PRO A 50 15.85 8.72 12.90
C PRO A 50 16.39 7.37 13.38
N GLY A 51 17.34 6.81 12.62
CA GLY A 51 17.94 5.51 12.92
C GLY A 51 17.08 4.30 12.57
N ALA A 52 15.92 4.48 11.92
CA ALA A 52 15.11 3.36 11.45
C ALA A 52 15.90 2.47 10.48
N PRO A 53 15.87 1.14 10.63
CA PRO A 53 16.57 0.23 9.73
C PRO A 53 15.95 0.17 8.34
N ALA A 54 14.66 0.38 8.26
CA ALA A 54 13.86 0.48 7.04
C ALA A 54 12.60 1.30 7.32
N ILE A 55 11.93 1.77 6.28
CA ILE A 55 10.66 2.48 6.38
C ILE A 55 9.69 2.01 5.31
N ILE A 56 8.40 2.02 5.60
CA ILE A 56 7.35 1.86 4.60
C ILE A 56 7.15 3.21 3.92
N LEU A 57 7.58 3.32 2.65
CA LEU A 57 7.37 4.52 1.84
C LEU A 57 5.90 4.70 1.48
N TYR A 58 5.26 3.59 1.11
CA TYR A 58 3.86 3.59 0.72
C TYR A 58 3.21 2.23 1.00
N ARG A 59 1.99 2.27 1.53
CA ARG A 59 1.11 1.11 1.67
C ARG A 59 -0.25 1.45 1.08
N GLN A 60 -0.81 0.53 0.31
CA GLN A 60 -2.18 0.63 -0.19
C GLN A 60 -2.93 -0.65 0.10
N VAL A 61 -4.16 -0.50 0.59
CA VAL A 61 -5.09 -1.60 0.80
C VAL A 61 -6.42 -1.19 0.19
N ASP A 62 -6.88 -1.97 -0.77
CA ASP A 62 -8.16 -1.80 -1.43
C ASP A 62 -9.00 -3.06 -1.18
N ARG A 63 -10.11 -2.91 -0.42
CA ARG A 63 -11.01 -4.00 -0.11
C ARG A 63 -12.36 -3.83 -0.81
N ASP A 64 -12.82 -4.90 -1.45
CA ASP A 64 -14.14 -5.00 -2.07
C ASP A 64 -14.96 -6.13 -1.43
N ASP A 65 -15.99 -5.77 -0.65
CA ASP A 65 -16.94 -6.70 -0.04
C ASP A 65 -18.21 -6.85 -0.87
N ASN A 66 -18.31 -6.20 -2.05
CA ASN A 66 -19.52 -6.18 -2.88
C ASN A 66 -19.49 -7.22 -4.00
N GLY A 67 -18.46 -8.03 -4.08
CA GLY A 67 -18.34 -9.13 -5.04
C GLY A 67 -19.08 -10.38 -4.60
N ARG A 68 -18.91 -11.45 -5.37
CA ARG A 68 -19.35 -12.81 -5.03
C ARG A 68 -18.60 -13.35 -3.83
N THR A 69 -17.32 -13.02 -3.76
CA THR A 69 -16.39 -13.23 -2.66
C THR A 69 -15.81 -11.88 -2.31
N SER A 70 -15.54 -11.64 -1.03
CA SER A 70 -14.78 -10.47 -0.63
C SER A 70 -13.31 -10.67 -0.96
N HIS A 71 -12.63 -9.61 -1.39
CA HIS A 71 -11.20 -9.63 -1.62
C HIS A 71 -10.55 -8.34 -1.14
N GLU A 72 -9.29 -8.45 -0.75
CA GLU A 72 -8.48 -7.33 -0.31
C GLU A 72 -7.15 -7.37 -1.04
N ASP A 73 -6.85 -6.30 -1.76
CA ASP A 73 -5.61 -6.11 -2.49
C ASP A 73 -4.64 -5.26 -1.66
N ASP A 74 -3.48 -5.84 -1.35
CA ASP A 74 -2.43 -5.19 -0.58
C ASP A 74 -1.22 -4.89 -1.46
N TYR A 75 -0.70 -3.67 -1.33
CA TYR A 75 0.56 -3.24 -1.92
C TYR A 75 1.43 -2.55 -0.88
N VAL A 76 2.69 -2.95 -0.81
CA VAL A 76 3.66 -2.40 0.15
C VAL A 76 4.96 -2.05 -0.56
N ARG A 77 5.49 -0.86 -0.26
CA ARG A 77 6.80 -0.37 -0.71
C ARG A 77 7.64 -0.02 0.50
N ILE A 78 8.82 -0.64 0.62
CA ILE A 78 9.74 -0.45 1.74
C ILE A 78 11.10 0.04 1.23
N LYS A 79 11.67 1.05 1.88
CA LYS A 79 13.04 1.50 1.70
C LYS A 79 13.94 0.88 2.75
N ILE A 80 15.02 0.26 2.32
CA ILE A 80 16.06 -0.31 3.19
C ILE A 80 17.10 0.77 3.48
N LEU A 81 17.30 1.11 4.75
CA LEU A 81 18.19 2.22 5.15
C LEU A 81 19.51 1.74 5.76
N THR A 82 19.51 0.56 6.38
CA THR A 82 20.70 -0.01 7.03
C THR A 82 20.86 -1.50 6.74
N GLU A 83 21.99 -2.09 7.11
CA GLU A 83 22.20 -3.55 7.01
C GLU A 83 21.17 -4.34 7.82
N GLU A 84 20.77 -3.86 9.01
CA GLU A 84 19.70 -4.48 9.80
C GLU A 84 18.36 -4.48 9.07
N GLY A 85 18.11 -3.48 8.22
CA GLY A 85 16.90 -3.36 7.42
C GLY A 85 16.74 -4.47 6.38
N ARG A 86 17.81 -5.16 6.00
CA ARG A 86 17.76 -6.24 5.01
C ARG A 86 16.90 -7.43 5.44
N LYS A 87 16.67 -7.62 6.74
CA LYS A 87 15.75 -8.64 7.27
C LYS A 87 14.33 -8.51 6.71
N TYR A 88 13.92 -7.30 6.29
CA TYR A 88 12.60 -7.06 5.69
C TYR A 88 12.48 -7.57 4.24
N ALA A 89 13.54 -8.19 3.69
CA ALA A 89 13.46 -8.99 2.47
C ALA A 89 12.68 -10.30 2.69
N ASP A 90 12.64 -10.80 3.93
CA ASP A 90 11.88 -11.99 4.32
C ASP A 90 10.43 -11.60 4.57
N ILE A 91 9.57 -11.89 3.61
CA ILE A 91 8.16 -11.53 3.65
C ILE A 91 7.37 -12.69 4.26
N GLU A 92 6.52 -12.37 5.23
CA GLU A 92 5.52 -13.27 5.81
C GLU A 92 4.14 -12.63 5.71
N ILE A 93 3.22 -13.30 5.00
CA ILE A 93 1.82 -12.87 4.82
C ILE A 93 0.94 -13.86 5.58
N PRO A 94 0.51 -13.52 6.80
CA PRO A 94 -0.28 -14.43 7.64
C PRO A 94 -1.73 -14.50 7.18
N PHE A 95 -2.39 -15.66 7.34
CA PHE A 95 -3.79 -15.87 7.00
C PHE A 95 -4.42 -17.03 7.78
N PHE A 96 -5.72 -17.01 7.93
CA PHE A 96 -6.50 -18.11 8.50
C PHE A 96 -6.98 -19.04 7.39
N LYS A 97 -6.43 -20.25 7.33
CA LYS A 97 -6.65 -21.22 6.24
C LYS A 97 -8.11 -21.57 5.98
N GLU A 98 -8.93 -21.48 7.01
CA GLU A 98 -10.36 -21.82 6.93
C GLU A 98 -11.18 -20.78 6.16
N ASN A 99 -10.78 -19.50 6.23
CA ASN A 99 -11.59 -18.38 5.76
C ASN A 99 -10.88 -17.50 4.75
N GLU A 100 -9.55 -17.64 4.63
CA GLU A 100 -8.71 -16.77 3.84
C GLU A 100 -7.77 -17.58 2.95
N ASN A 101 -7.46 -17.05 1.80
CA ASN A 101 -6.38 -17.53 0.96
C ASN A 101 -5.59 -16.34 0.44
N VAL A 102 -4.27 -16.51 0.33
CA VAL A 102 -3.39 -15.48 -0.22
C VAL A 102 -2.97 -15.89 -1.61
N VAL A 103 -3.33 -15.08 -2.59
CA VAL A 103 -3.10 -15.32 -4.02
C VAL A 103 -2.44 -14.11 -4.69
N ASN A 104 -2.15 -14.22 -5.97
CA ASN A 104 -1.62 -13.14 -6.82
C ASN A 104 -0.35 -12.47 -6.27
N ILE A 105 0.49 -13.22 -5.55
CA ILE A 105 1.72 -12.70 -4.97
C ILE A 105 2.67 -12.29 -6.10
N ARG A 106 3.07 -11.03 -6.09
CA ARG A 106 4.09 -10.45 -6.96
C ARG A 106 5.03 -9.60 -6.13
N ALA A 107 6.32 -9.65 -6.43
CA ALA A 107 7.30 -8.88 -5.67
C ALA A 107 8.49 -8.51 -6.54
N ARG A 108 9.24 -7.49 -6.15
CA ARG A 108 10.48 -7.10 -6.82
C ARG A 108 11.42 -6.34 -5.89
N THR A 109 12.68 -6.40 -6.20
CA THR A 109 13.73 -5.55 -5.62
C THR A 109 14.15 -4.50 -6.64
N ILE A 110 14.18 -3.23 -6.24
CA ILE A 110 14.79 -2.14 -6.98
C ILE A 110 16.11 -1.81 -6.29
N ARG A 111 17.23 -2.02 -6.98
CA ARG A 111 18.55 -1.76 -6.43
C ARG A 111 18.83 -0.26 -6.31
N PRO A 112 19.87 0.14 -5.56
CA PRO A 112 20.25 1.56 -5.43
C PRO A 112 20.59 2.24 -6.76
N ASP A 113 21.02 1.49 -7.76
CA ASP A 113 21.29 1.98 -9.13
C ASP A 113 20.03 2.12 -10.01
N GLY A 114 18.85 1.72 -9.47
CA GLY A 114 17.57 1.74 -10.16
C GLY A 114 17.27 0.49 -10.99
N SER A 115 18.18 -0.48 -11.07
CA SER A 115 17.92 -1.75 -11.74
C SER A 115 16.87 -2.57 -10.99
N ILE A 116 16.02 -3.28 -11.72
CA ILE A 116 14.88 -4.01 -11.18
C ILE A 116 15.13 -5.52 -11.29
N LEU A 117 14.94 -6.22 -10.18
CA LEU A 117 14.97 -7.67 -10.13
C LEU A 117 13.59 -8.17 -9.67
N ASN A 118 12.85 -8.78 -10.59
CA ASN A 118 11.56 -9.37 -10.25
C ASN A 118 11.75 -10.67 -9.45
N PHE A 119 10.84 -10.90 -8.51
CA PHE A 119 10.80 -12.16 -7.78
C PHE A 119 10.19 -13.25 -8.66
N ASP A 120 10.95 -14.29 -8.89
CA ASP A 120 10.57 -15.51 -9.63
C ASP A 120 10.73 -16.79 -8.77
N GLY A 121 10.99 -16.60 -7.48
CA GLY A 121 11.21 -17.66 -6.51
C GLY A 121 9.93 -18.40 -6.09
N ARG A 122 10.11 -19.36 -5.21
CA ARG A 122 8.99 -20.11 -4.64
C ARG A 122 8.41 -19.41 -3.44
N VAL A 123 7.08 -19.42 -3.36
CA VAL A 123 6.34 -19.06 -2.15
C VAL A 123 6.04 -20.32 -1.36
N PHE A 124 6.39 -20.33 -0.08
CA PHE A 124 6.16 -21.44 0.83
C PHE A 124 4.99 -21.15 1.76
N GLU A 125 4.39 -22.21 2.31
CA GLU A 125 3.38 -22.10 3.33
C GLU A 125 3.95 -22.60 4.66
N LYS A 126 3.96 -21.73 5.66
CA LYS A 126 4.49 -21.99 7.01
C LYS A 126 3.35 -22.00 8.02
N SER A 127 3.35 -22.99 8.92
CA SER A 127 2.39 -22.99 10.02
C SER A 127 2.90 -22.09 11.16
N ILE A 128 2.12 -21.07 11.52
CA ILE A 128 2.41 -20.20 12.65
C ILE A 128 1.82 -20.78 13.93
N ALA A 129 0.54 -21.15 13.90
CA ALA A 129 -0.15 -21.76 15.03
C ALA A 129 -1.27 -22.68 14.58
N LYS A 130 -1.58 -23.66 15.44
CA LYS A 130 -2.72 -24.58 15.27
C LYS A 130 -3.50 -24.61 16.58
N ALA A 131 -4.81 -24.39 16.49
CA ALA A 131 -5.74 -24.57 17.59
C ALA A 131 -6.95 -25.35 17.08
N LYS A 132 -7.85 -25.77 17.98
CA LYS A 132 -9.05 -26.56 17.65
C LYS A 132 -9.83 -25.88 16.50
N GLY A 133 -9.77 -26.47 15.29
CA GLY A 133 -10.50 -26.00 14.10
C GLY A 133 -9.91 -24.76 13.40
N LEU A 134 -8.79 -24.21 13.88
CA LEU A 134 -8.15 -23.04 13.29
C LEU A 134 -6.68 -23.35 12.95
N ARG A 135 -6.27 -22.98 11.75
CA ARG A 135 -4.90 -23.04 11.27
C ARG A 135 -4.45 -21.66 10.85
N TYR A 136 -3.57 -21.08 11.65
CA TYR A 136 -2.92 -19.82 11.33
C TYR A 136 -1.62 -20.09 10.58
N LEU A 137 -1.58 -19.72 9.32
CA LEU A 137 -0.50 -20.00 8.39
C LEU A 137 0.11 -18.68 7.91
N ALA A 138 1.25 -18.76 7.22
CA ALA A 138 1.78 -17.65 6.45
C ALA A 138 2.27 -18.12 5.08
N LYS A 139 2.05 -17.31 4.05
CA LYS A 139 2.84 -17.39 2.81
C LYS A 139 4.16 -16.69 3.07
N THR A 140 5.27 -17.38 2.79
CA THR A 140 6.62 -16.85 3.05
C THR A 140 7.48 -16.93 1.80
N PHE A 141 8.25 -15.88 1.57
CA PHE A 141 9.25 -15.82 0.51
C PHE A 141 10.30 -14.75 0.83
N THR A 142 11.48 -14.89 0.23
CA THR A 142 12.57 -13.94 0.40
C THR A 142 12.84 -13.22 -0.92
N LEU A 143 12.87 -11.90 -0.90
CA LEU A 143 13.24 -11.08 -2.04
C LEU A 143 14.76 -11.18 -2.32
N PRO A 144 15.15 -11.39 -3.58
CA PRO A 144 16.56 -11.52 -3.93
C PRO A 144 17.30 -10.19 -3.89
N ASP A 145 18.60 -10.26 -3.60
CA ASP A 145 19.61 -9.20 -3.78
C ASP A 145 19.24 -7.84 -3.12
N VAL A 146 18.64 -7.91 -1.93
CA VAL A 146 18.32 -6.72 -1.15
C VAL A 146 19.57 -6.17 -0.46
N GLN A 147 19.86 -4.90 -0.73
CA GLN A 147 21.03 -4.17 -0.24
C GLN A 147 20.60 -2.91 0.51
N VAL A 148 21.50 -2.29 1.25
CA VAL A 148 21.28 -0.94 1.79
C VAL A 148 21.03 0.02 0.63
N GLY A 149 19.98 0.82 0.74
CA GLY A 149 19.52 1.72 -0.32
C GLY A 149 18.55 1.10 -1.31
N SER A 150 18.30 -0.22 -1.28
CA SER A 150 17.26 -0.85 -2.10
C SER A 150 15.87 -0.37 -1.70
N VAL A 151 14.96 -0.43 -2.68
CA VAL A 151 13.52 -0.38 -2.46
C VAL A 151 12.95 -1.76 -2.77
N ILE A 152 12.17 -2.32 -1.89
CA ILE A 152 11.45 -3.56 -2.12
C ILE A 152 9.95 -3.29 -2.24
N GLU A 153 9.30 -4.02 -3.12
CA GLU A 153 7.88 -3.91 -3.35
C GLU A 153 7.27 -5.29 -3.44
N TYR A 154 6.10 -5.44 -2.82
CA TYR A 154 5.28 -6.65 -2.99
C TYR A 154 3.81 -6.31 -2.98
N TYR A 155 3.07 -7.16 -3.66
CA TYR A 155 1.64 -7.11 -3.86
C TYR A 155 1.06 -8.50 -3.64
N TYR A 156 -0.11 -8.58 -3.03
CA TYR A 156 -0.86 -9.82 -2.88
C TYR A 156 -2.35 -9.52 -2.71
N THR A 157 -3.18 -10.56 -2.90
CA THR A 157 -4.61 -10.49 -2.70
C THR A 157 -5.02 -11.48 -1.62
N TYR A 158 -5.80 -11.05 -0.63
CA TYR A 158 -6.59 -11.95 0.19
C TYR A 158 -7.91 -12.25 -0.51
N ASP A 159 -8.16 -13.53 -0.81
CA ASP A 159 -9.48 -14.04 -1.12
C ASP A 159 -10.15 -14.48 0.17
N LEU A 160 -11.30 -13.88 0.48
CA LEU A 160 -12.09 -14.15 1.66
C LEU A 160 -13.27 -15.06 1.28
N SER A 161 -13.57 -16.07 2.11
CA SER A 161 -14.60 -17.06 1.78
C SER A 161 -15.98 -16.43 1.61
N GLU A 162 -16.80 -17.08 0.79
CA GLU A 162 -18.17 -16.65 0.49
C GLU A 162 -19.02 -16.47 1.74
N HIS A 163 -19.93 -15.49 1.69
CA HIS A 163 -21.02 -15.25 2.66
C HIS A 163 -20.63 -14.67 4.02
N TYR A 164 -19.43 -14.16 4.19
CA TYR A 164 -19.05 -13.49 5.42
C TYR A 164 -18.80 -12.00 5.19
N ILE A 165 -19.64 -11.17 5.80
CA ILE A 165 -19.30 -9.76 6.01
C ILE A 165 -18.39 -9.74 7.22
N TYR A 166 -17.11 -9.62 6.98
CA TYR A 166 -16.12 -9.57 8.06
C TYR A 166 -16.11 -8.20 8.72
N ASP A 167 -15.88 -8.22 10.02
CA ASP A 167 -15.41 -7.05 10.73
C ASP A 167 -13.98 -6.73 10.23
N SER A 168 -13.89 -5.77 9.33
CA SER A 168 -12.62 -5.39 8.71
C SER A 168 -11.89 -4.39 9.58
N HIS A 169 -10.66 -4.69 9.95
CA HIS A 169 -9.82 -3.71 10.59
C HIS A 169 -8.49 -3.57 9.90
N TRP A 170 -8.14 -2.33 9.64
CA TRP A 170 -6.84 -2.00 9.13
C TRP A 170 -5.95 -1.53 10.27
N ILE A 171 -4.90 -2.31 10.54
CA ILE A 171 -3.87 -1.92 11.50
C ILE A 171 -2.92 -0.98 10.78
N LEU A 172 -2.97 0.28 11.15
CA LEU A 172 -2.21 1.35 10.50
C LEU A 172 -0.78 1.46 11.03
N SER A 173 -0.58 1.11 12.31
CA SER A 173 0.74 1.11 12.95
C SER A 173 1.44 -0.22 12.76
N HIS A 174 2.65 -0.17 12.24
CA HIS A 174 3.53 -1.31 12.06
C HIS A 174 4.80 -1.16 12.89
N GLU A 175 5.66 -2.18 12.86
CA GLU A 175 7.02 -2.11 13.41
C GLU A 175 7.83 -1.00 12.72
N LEU A 176 7.62 -0.83 11.41
CA LEU A 176 8.26 0.22 10.62
C LEU A 176 7.42 1.50 10.62
N PHE A 177 8.12 2.63 10.59
CA PHE A 177 7.52 3.91 10.28
C PHE A 177 6.88 3.87 8.89
N THR A 178 5.64 4.34 8.76
CA THR A 178 4.93 4.42 7.49
C THR A 178 4.77 5.88 7.07
N ARG A 179 5.41 6.22 5.96
CA ARG A 179 5.40 7.59 5.42
C ARG A 179 4.06 7.95 4.79
N SER A 180 3.48 7.02 4.04
CA SER A 180 2.19 7.24 3.38
C SER A 180 1.39 5.95 3.30
N ALA A 181 0.08 6.05 3.53
CA ALA A 181 -0.83 4.92 3.36
C ALA A 181 -2.15 5.37 2.75
N LYS A 182 -2.76 4.47 1.97
CA LYS A 182 -4.11 4.61 1.42
C LYS A 182 -4.90 3.36 1.74
N PHE A 183 -6.09 3.55 2.26
CA PHE A 183 -7.04 2.48 2.53
C PHE A 183 -8.36 2.81 1.86
N SER A 184 -8.94 1.84 1.17
CA SER A 184 -10.27 1.97 0.60
C SER A 184 -11.10 0.73 0.89
N LEU A 185 -12.40 0.93 1.09
CA LEU A 185 -13.37 -0.14 1.22
C LEU A 185 -14.54 0.15 0.30
N LYS A 186 -14.93 -0.84 -0.47
CA LYS A 186 -16.22 -0.91 -1.13
C LYS A 186 -17.10 -1.86 -0.32
N PRO A 187 -18.00 -1.32 0.51
CA PRO A 187 -18.77 -2.12 1.45
C PRO A 187 -19.77 -3.01 0.71
N TYR A 188 -20.17 -4.10 1.36
CA TYR A 188 -21.26 -4.94 0.86
C TYR A 188 -22.54 -4.12 0.71
N TYR A 189 -23.16 -4.25 -0.45
CA TYR A 189 -24.45 -3.65 -0.75
C TYR A 189 -25.46 -4.73 -1.12
N SER A 190 -26.65 -4.68 -0.53
CA SER A 190 -27.75 -5.58 -0.85
C SER A 190 -29.04 -4.79 -1.09
N ASN A 191 -29.70 -5.07 -2.21
CA ASN A 191 -31.04 -4.53 -2.48
C ASN A 191 -32.14 -5.09 -1.57
N TYR A 192 -31.85 -6.18 -0.85
CA TYR A 192 -32.83 -6.91 -0.04
C TYR A 192 -32.66 -6.69 1.47
N ALA A 193 -31.52 -6.15 1.89
CA ALA A 193 -31.22 -5.92 3.30
C ALA A 193 -30.73 -4.50 3.51
N ASN A 194 -31.30 -3.82 4.50
CA ASN A 194 -30.84 -2.50 4.91
C ASN A 194 -29.57 -2.67 5.77
N ILE A 195 -28.43 -2.83 5.11
CA ILE A 195 -27.13 -3.00 5.76
C ILE A 195 -26.44 -1.65 5.79
N SER A 196 -26.05 -1.19 6.97
CA SER A 196 -25.25 0.00 7.16
C SER A 196 -23.86 -0.37 7.66
N VAL A 197 -22.84 0.18 7.04
CA VAL A 197 -21.45 0.06 7.49
C VAL A 197 -21.17 1.16 8.51
N ARG A 198 -20.60 0.78 9.66
CA ARG A 198 -20.16 1.72 10.69
C ARG A 198 -18.64 1.71 10.75
N TRP A 199 -18.07 2.89 10.77
CA TRP A 199 -16.64 3.10 10.91
C TRP A 199 -16.31 3.52 12.32
N THR A 200 -15.26 2.93 12.87
CA THR A 200 -14.59 3.41 14.07
C THR A 200 -13.11 3.51 13.81
N TRP A 201 -12.47 4.50 14.40
CA TRP A 201 -11.02 4.66 14.33
C TRP A 201 -10.48 5.00 15.70
N GLN A 202 -9.27 4.54 15.98
CA GLN A 202 -8.59 4.75 17.24
C GLN A 202 -7.12 5.07 16.98
N GLY A 203 -6.56 5.92 17.84
CA GLY A 203 -5.12 6.19 17.85
C GLY A 203 -4.58 6.95 16.63
N LEU A 204 -5.44 7.60 15.86
CA LEU A 204 -4.98 8.46 14.77
C LEU A 204 -4.29 9.71 15.31
N PRO A 205 -3.25 10.21 14.63
CA PRO A 205 -2.62 11.46 15.01
C PRO A 205 -3.62 12.62 15.07
N PRO A 206 -3.42 13.60 15.96
CA PRO A 206 -4.26 14.79 16.02
C PRO A 206 -4.32 15.51 14.66
N GLY A 207 -5.51 15.92 14.25
CA GLY A 207 -5.73 16.60 12.97
C GLY A 207 -5.85 15.68 11.76
N THR A 208 -5.81 14.36 11.95
CA THR A 208 -6.08 13.40 10.86
C THR A 208 -7.53 13.51 10.40
N ALA A 209 -7.72 13.64 9.09
CA ALA A 209 -9.05 13.62 8.51
C ALA A 209 -9.70 12.26 8.73
N GLN A 210 -10.99 12.28 9.04
CA GLN A 210 -11.78 11.06 9.19
C GLN A 210 -12.00 10.40 7.82
N PRO A 211 -12.17 9.06 7.76
CA PRO A 211 -12.60 8.39 6.55
C PRO A 211 -13.89 9.01 6.01
N THR A 212 -13.94 9.26 4.72
CA THR A 212 -15.11 9.82 4.05
C THR A 212 -15.75 8.79 3.14
N GLU A 213 -17.08 8.72 3.14
CA GLU A 213 -17.83 7.95 2.15
C GLU A 213 -17.90 8.74 0.83
N GLY A 214 -17.49 8.09 -0.27
CA GLY A 214 -17.66 8.65 -1.61
C GLY A 214 -19.04 8.40 -2.18
N LEU A 215 -19.45 9.20 -3.17
CA LEU A 215 -20.72 9.06 -3.92
C LEU A 215 -20.89 7.69 -4.62
N THR A 216 -19.84 6.88 -4.69
CA THR A 216 -19.81 5.54 -5.31
C THR A 216 -19.75 4.40 -4.30
N ALA A 217 -20.16 4.61 -3.05
CA ALA A 217 -20.03 3.65 -1.96
C ALA A 217 -18.57 3.21 -1.68
N LEU A 218 -17.59 3.98 -2.10
CA LEU A 218 -16.19 3.80 -1.76
C LEU A 218 -15.87 4.66 -0.55
N SER A 219 -15.48 4.03 0.55
CA SER A 219 -14.91 4.74 1.68
C SER A 219 -13.39 4.74 1.50
N GLY A 220 -12.79 5.91 1.47
CA GLY A 220 -11.36 6.06 1.28
C GLY A 220 -10.73 6.87 2.39
N TRP A 221 -9.55 6.43 2.83
CA TRP A 221 -8.74 7.16 3.75
C TRP A 221 -7.30 7.20 3.26
N LYS A 222 -6.73 8.39 3.26
CA LYS A 222 -5.35 8.63 2.85
C LYS A 222 -4.65 9.39 3.96
N GLN A 223 -3.61 8.82 4.51
CA GLN A 223 -2.74 9.49 5.47
C GLN A 223 -1.28 9.41 5.05
N THR A 224 -0.53 10.42 5.47
CA THR A 224 0.85 10.60 5.00
C THR A 224 1.89 10.11 6.02
N ILE A 225 1.55 9.93 7.31
CA ILE A 225 2.55 9.61 8.34
C ILE A 225 1.97 8.72 9.43
N PHE A 226 2.57 7.54 9.66
CA PHE A 226 2.29 6.67 10.79
C PHE A 226 3.56 6.39 11.58
N PRO A 227 3.61 6.74 12.88
CA PRO A 227 4.71 6.33 13.73
C PRO A 227 4.74 4.80 13.88
N PRO A 228 5.90 4.19 14.12
CA PRO A 228 6.01 2.77 14.40
C PRO A 228 5.20 2.42 15.65
N SER A 229 4.67 1.20 15.68
CA SER A 229 4.00 0.67 16.85
C SER A 229 5.00 0.61 18.02
N ARG A 230 4.61 1.09 19.20
CA ARG A 230 5.45 0.94 20.39
C ARG A 230 5.67 -0.56 20.66
N PRO A 231 6.90 -0.99 21.02
CA PRO A 231 7.13 -2.35 21.49
C PRO A 231 6.15 -2.65 22.63
N LYS A 232 5.49 -3.79 22.58
CA LYS A 232 4.65 -4.25 23.68
C LYS A 232 5.57 -4.41 24.88
N THR A 233 5.46 -3.51 25.85
CA THR A 233 6.08 -3.70 27.16
C THR A 233 5.58 -5.04 27.68
N SER A 234 6.50 -5.99 27.86
CA SER A 234 6.20 -7.28 28.48
C SER A 234 5.46 -7.02 29.80
N CYS A 235 4.29 -7.66 29.96
CA CYS A 235 3.60 -7.65 31.26
C CYS A 235 4.60 -8.00 32.35
N PRO A 236 4.65 -7.24 33.46
CA PRO A 236 5.45 -7.63 34.61
C PRO A 236 4.99 -9.01 35.09
N GLN A 237 5.90 -9.97 35.08
CA GLN A 237 5.64 -11.28 35.69
C GLN A 237 5.28 -11.04 37.15
N LYS A 238 4.09 -11.48 37.56
CA LYS A 238 3.75 -11.56 38.99
C LYS A 238 4.72 -12.56 39.60
N THR A 239 5.68 -12.06 40.36
CA THR A 239 6.43 -12.88 41.31
C THR A 239 5.45 -13.32 42.40
N SER A 240 5.19 -14.61 42.44
CA SER A 240 4.50 -15.32 43.53
C SER A 240 5.34 -15.35 44.79
#